data_c53dfa13c66354d8c49bc7633b84da84
#
_entry.id   c53dfa13c66354d8c49bc7633b84da84
#
_cell.length_a   1.000
_cell.length_b   1.000
_cell.length_c   1.000
_cell.angle_alpha   90.00
_cell.angle_beta   90.00
_cell.angle_gamma   90.00
#
_symmetry.space_group_name_H-M   'P 1'
#
loop_
_entity.id
_entity.type
_entity.pdbx_description
1 polymer ?
#
loop_
_entity_poly.entity_id
_entity_poly.type
_entity_poly.pdbx_seq_one_letter_code
_entity_poly.pdbx_strand_id
1 'polypeptide(L)'
;MQYKKGFTLIELMIVVVVIAIIAAIAIPSYAAYIQRKDLALAKQEALRIATELEKFKAKNFSYKGFDATYLYTGYAPSTGTLAIPVDGSDTKFTLTLLDLATKKSLSIQRGQDGNETADSSSVRGLNWVIRVERAKTGTTLKQPRNYDLLLTSEGVRCQTRTPDMVSTYTCGTTNNENW
;
A
#
# COMPACT_ATOMS: atom_id res chain seq x y z
N MET A 1 55.79 9.75 32.38
CA MET A 1 54.62 10.64 32.13
C MET A 1 54.17 10.44 30.69
N GLN A 2 52.97 9.89 30.45
CA GLN A 2 52.39 9.80 29.08
C GLN A 2 51.69 11.13 28.76
N TYR A 3 52.21 11.82 27.75
CA TYR A 3 51.54 13.02 27.21
C TYR A 3 50.22 12.60 26.54
N LYS A 4 49.09 12.99 27.08
CA LYS A 4 47.80 12.89 26.42
C LYS A 4 47.76 13.97 25.32
N LYS A 5 47.83 13.55 24.06
CA LYS A 5 47.64 14.44 22.91
C LYS A 5 46.13 14.78 22.84
N GLY A 6 45.79 16.06 22.96
CA GLY A 6 44.46 16.56 22.75
C GLY A 6 44.19 16.80 21.28
N PHE A 7 42.93 16.79 20.83
CA PHE A 7 42.52 17.17 19.48
C PHE A 7 42.72 18.68 19.25
N THR A 8 43.17 19.03 18.06
CA THR A 8 43.24 20.43 17.65
C THR A 8 41.87 20.92 17.16
N LEU A 9 41.58 22.20 17.32
CA LEU A 9 40.33 22.81 16.84
C LEU A 9 40.16 22.65 15.32
N ILE A 10 41.23 22.74 14.55
CA ILE A 10 41.22 22.58 13.09
C ILE A 10 40.89 21.14 12.67
N GLU A 11 41.40 20.16 13.40
CA GLU A 11 41.12 18.74 13.16
C GLU A 11 39.62 18.41 13.36
N LEU A 12 39.00 19.00 14.38
CA LEU A 12 37.57 18.85 14.63
C LEU A 12 36.76 19.58 13.54
N MET A 13 37.17 20.76 13.09
CA MET A 13 36.51 21.46 11.99
C MET A 13 36.53 20.66 10.69
N ILE A 14 37.66 20.07 10.32
CA ILE A 14 37.77 19.23 9.11
C ILE A 14 36.84 18.03 9.20
N VAL A 15 36.79 17.35 10.33
CA VAL A 15 35.94 16.18 10.54
C VAL A 15 34.44 16.56 10.37
N VAL A 16 34.01 17.67 10.96
CA VAL A 16 32.61 18.13 10.84
C VAL A 16 32.28 18.47 9.38
N VAL A 17 33.15 19.14 8.64
CA VAL A 17 32.94 19.45 7.23
C VAL A 17 32.82 18.19 6.38
N VAL A 18 33.69 17.20 6.60
CA VAL A 18 33.64 15.91 5.88
C VAL A 18 32.32 15.17 6.17
N ILE A 19 31.91 15.10 7.43
CA ILE A 19 30.64 14.47 7.82
C ILE A 19 29.45 15.21 7.18
N ALA A 20 29.46 16.54 7.16
CA ALA A 20 28.41 17.33 6.55
C ALA A 20 28.26 17.07 5.05
N ILE A 21 29.37 16.94 4.32
CA ILE A 21 29.34 16.61 2.87
C ILE A 21 28.78 15.20 2.65
N ILE A 22 29.21 14.23 3.41
CA ILE A 22 28.70 12.85 3.30
C ILE A 22 27.22 12.80 3.63
N ALA A 23 26.77 13.47 4.70
CA ALA A 23 25.37 13.52 5.11
C ALA A 23 24.48 14.18 4.05
N ALA A 24 24.95 15.23 3.37
CA ALA A 24 24.20 15.91 2.31
C ALA A 24 23.83 14.98 1.13
N ILE A 25 24.63 13.97 0.86
CA ILE A 25 24.37 12.97 -0.21
C ILE A 25 23.63 11.74 0.34
N ALA A 26 23.98 11.29 1.54
CA ALA A 26 23.45 10.06 2.12
C ALA A 26 21.96 10.18 2.49
N ILE A 27 21.53 11.30 3.08
CA ILE A 27 20.17 11.48 3.56
C ILE A 27 19.14 11.41 2.44
N PRO A 28 19.23 12.15 1.31
CA PRO A 28 18.24 12.06 0.24
C PRO A 28 18.25 10.71 -0.48
N SER A 29 19.41 10.06 -0.58
CA SER A 29 19.54 8.72 -1.16
C SER A 29 18.82 7.66 -0.30
N TYR A 30 18.99 7.74 1.01
CA TYR A 30 18.32 6.85 1.96
C TYR A 30 16.80 7.02 1.93
N ALA A 31 16.29 8.24 1.89
CA ALA A 31 14.86 8.52 1.78
C ALA A 31 14.25 7.92 0.50
N ALA A 32 14.95 8.01 -0.63
CA ALA A 32 14.50 7.39 -1.88
C ALA A 32 14.52 5.85 -1.81
N TYR A 33 15.48 5.26 -1.11
CA TYR A 33 15.54 3.82 -0.88
C TYR A 33 14.35 3.32 -0.05
N ILE A 34 14.03 4.00 1.05
CA ILE A 34 12.88 3.66 1.90
C ILE A 34 11.57 3.73 1.11
N GLN A 35 11.34 4.77 0.30
CA GLN A 35 10.14 4.87 -0.52
C GLN A 35 10.02 3.70 -1.51
N ARG A 36 11.11 3.27 -2.14
CA ARG A 36 11.10 2.09 -3.03
C ARG A 36 10.79 0.79 -2.29
N LYS A 37 11.34 0.62 -1.09
CA LYS A 37 11.03 -0.51 -0.20
C LYS A 37 9.52 -0.54 0.14
N ASP A 38 8.96 0.60 0.52
CA ASP A 38 7.54 0.69 0.89
C ASP A 38 6.62 0.36 -0.29
N LEU A 39 6.96 0.80 -1.51
CA LEU A 39 6.23 0.44 -2.72
C LEU A 39 6.33 -1.06 -3.02
N ALA A 40 7.52 -1.65 -2.86
CA ALA A 40 7.71 -3.09 -3.05
C ALA A 40 6.88 -3.91 -2.07
N LEU A 41 6.80 -3.47 -0.80
CA LEU A 41 5.94 -4.09 0.20
C LEU A 41 4.45 -3.97 -0.20
N ALA A 42 4.01 -2.81 -0.66
CA ALA A 42 2.63 -2.62 -1.11
C ALA A 42 2.26 -3.53 -2.30
N LYS A 43 3.18 -3.69 -3.27
CA LYS A 43 3.02 -4.64 -4.38
C LYS A 43 2.95 -6.09 -3.90
N GLN A 44 3.82 -6.46 -2.96
CA GLN A 44 3.83 -7.81 -2.39
C GLN A 44 2.50 -8.15 -1.70
N GLU A 45 1.96 -7.24 -0.89
CA GLU A 45 0.71 -7.47 -0.20
C GLU A 45 -0.49 -7.53 -1.17
N ALA A 46 -0.50 -6.69 -2.21
CA ALA A 46 -1.53 -6.76 -3.25
C ALA A 46 -1.52 -8.11 -3.99
N LEU A 47 -0.34 -8.62 -4.35
CA LEU A 47 -0.18 -9.91 -5.01
C LEU A 47 -0.51 -11.08 -4.08
N ARG A 48 -0.19 -10.97 -2.80
CA ARG A 48 -0.54 -11.97 -1.79
C ARG A 48 -2.06 -12.11 -1.66
N ILE A 49 -2.78 -11.00 -1.54
CA ILE A 49 -4.25 -11.00 -1.50
C ILE A 49 -4.82 -11.55 -2.80
N ALA A 50 -4.30 -11.15 -3.96
CA ALA A 50 -4.74 -11.67 -5.25
C ALA A 50 -4.58 -13.21 -5.33
N THR A 51 -3.47 -13.75 -4.83
CA THR A 51 -3.22 -15.20 -4.78
C THR A 51 -4.22 -15.91 -3.87
N GLU A 52 -4.53 -15.34 -2.70
CA GLU A 52 -5.52 -15.92 -1.79
C GLU A 52 -6.95 -15.85 -2.35
N LEU A 53 -7.28 -14.79 -3.09
CA LEU A 53 -8.55 -14.68 -3.83
C LEU A 53 -8.72 -15.82 -4.83
N GLU A 54 -7.68 -16.13 -5.63
CA GLU A 54 -7.75 -17.24 -6.58
C GLU A 54 -7.89 -18.60 -5.88
N LYS A 55 -7.18 -18.82 -4.76
CA LYS A 55 -7.35 -20.01 -3.93
C LYS A 55 -8.78 -20.10 -3.34
N PHE A 56 -9.33 -18.99 -2.91
CA PHE A 56 -10.69 -18.93 -2.38
C PHE A 56 -11.73 -19.27 -3.46
N LYS A 57 -11.61 -18.67 -4.66
CA LYS A 57 -12.47 -18.96 -5.80
C LYS A 57 -12.40 -20.43 -6.22
N ALA A 58 -11.21 -21.02 -6.22
CA ALA A 58 -11.04 -22.43 -6.57
C ALA A 58 -11.84 -23.37 -5.65
N LYS A 59 -12.09 -22.96 -4.40
CA LYS A 59 -12.88 -23.75 -3.43
C LYS A 59 -14.36 -23.38 -3.42
N ASN A 60 -14.70 -22.12 -3.64
CA ASN A 60 -16.05 -21.58 -3.44
C ASN A 60 -16.75 -21.19 -4.75
N PHE A 61 -16.07 -21.29 -5.91
CA PHE A 61 -16.56 -20.91 -7.23
C PHE A 61 -16.95 -19.43 -7.37
N SER A 62 -16.67 -18.62 -6.37
CA SER A 62 -16.95 -17.18 -6.29
C SER A 62 -15.95 -16.48 -5.40
N TYR A 63 -15.73 -15.20 -5.59
CA TYR A 63 -14.96 -14.35 -4.67
C TYR A 63 -15.83 -13.75 -3.55
N LYS A 64 -17.18 -13.84 -3.67
CA LYS A 64 -18.11 -13.34 -2.65
C LYS A 64 -17.90 -14.11 -1.34
N GLY A 65 -17.79 -13.38 -0.24
CA GLY A 65 -17.51 -13.92 1.08
C GLY A 65 -16.02 -14.05 1.40
N PHE A 66 -15.13 -13.62 0.50
CA PHE A 66 -13.71 -13.54 0.82
C PHE A 66 -13.48 -12.52 1.93
N ASP A 67 -12.79 -12.94 2.97
CA ASP A 67 -12.44 -12.12 4.12
C ASP A 67 -10.96 -12.32 4.44
N ALA A 68 -10.18 -11.24 4.43
CA ALA A 68 -8.75 -11.30 4.67
C ALA A 68 -8.36 -11.16 6.15
N THR A 69 -9.31 -11.17 7.09
CA THR A 69 -9.02 -11.06 8.54
C THR A 69 -8.16 -12.21 9.06
N TYR A 70 -8.23 -13.39 8.44
CA TYR A 70 -7.37 -14.53 8.79
C TYR A 70 -5.89 -14.33 8.39
N LEU A 71 -5.62 -13.42 7.45
CA LEU A 71 -4.25 -13.06 7.03
C LEU A 71 -3.74 -11.82 7.76
N TYR A 72 -4.66 -10.87 8.04
CA TYR A 72 -4.33 -9.55 8.55
C TYR A 72 -5.32 -9.10 9.61
N THR A 73 -4.88 -8.99 10.84
CA THR A 73 -5.70 -8.49 11.96
C THR A 73 -6.20 -7.05 11.76
N GLY A 74 -5.49 -6.26 10.95
CA GLY A 74 -5.87 -4.88 10.61
C GLY A 74 -6.75 -4.74 9.35
N TYR A 75 -7.19 -5.84 8.74
CA TYR A 75 -8.13 -5.77 7.62
C TYR A 75 -9.53 -5.39 8.09
N ALA A 76 -10.15 -4.42 7.42
CA ALA A 76 -11.51 -3.97 7.71
C ALA A 76 -12.50 -4.60 6.71
N PRO A 77 -13.26 -5.66 7.07
CA PRO A 77 -14.13 -6.39 6.15
C PRO A 77 -15.25 -5.53 5.55
N SER A 78 -15.80 -4.58 6.32
CA SER A 78 -16.89 -3.72 5.86
C SER A 78 -16.52 -2.83 4.68
N THR A 79 -15.29 -2.36 4.64
CA THR A 79 -14.78 -1.47 3.58
C THR A 79 -13.83 -2.17 2.62
N GLY A 80 -13.38 -3.37 2.94
CA GLY A 80 -12.36 -4.10 2.20
C GLY A 80 -10.97 -3.46 2.28
N THR A 81 -10.67 -2.70 3.35
CA THR A 81 -9.43 -1.90 3.45
C THR A 81 -8.39 -2.52 4.36
N LEU A 82 -7.13 -2.32 4.00
CA LEU A 82 -5.95 -2.74 4.75
C LEU A 82 -4.91 -1.62 4.72
N ALA A 83 -4.41 -1.22 5.90
CA ALA A 83 -3.29 -0.29 6.01
C ALA A 83 -1.97 -1.01 5.76
N ILE A 84 -1.06 -0.39 5.02
CA ILE A 84 0.29 -0.88 4.75
C ILE A 84 1.30 0.17 5.24
N PRO A 85 2.30 -0.25 6.03
CA PRO A 85 2.64 -1.60 6.50
C PRO A 85 1.60 -2.21 7.43
N VAL A 86 1.54 -3.54 7.45
CA VAL A 86 0.54 -4.31 8.23
C VAL A 86 0.92 -4.49 9.71
N ASP A 87 2.09 -4.02 10.11
CA ASP A 87 2.64 -4.10 11.47
C ASP A 87 2.10 -3.01 12.43
N GLY A 88 1.17 -2.18 11.95
CA GLY A 88 0.58 -1.09 12.71
C GLY A 88 1.45 0.17 12.79
N SER A 89 2.58 0.22 12.09
CA SER A 89 3.41 1.41 11.97
C SER A 89 2.70 2.51 11.17
N ASP A 90 3.35 3.68 11.01
CA ASP A 90 2.77 4.79 10.26
C ASP A 90 2.37 4.38 8.84
N THR A 91 1.06 4.39 8.56
CA THR A 91 0.46 3.99 7.28
C THR A 91 1.06 4.76 6.12
N LYS A 92 1.62 4.05 5.15
CA LYS A 92 2.21 4.59 3.91
C LYS A 92 1.27 4.44 2.72
N PHE A 93 0.53 3.34 2.68
CA PHE A 93 -0.46 3.02 1.66
C PHE A 93 -1.74 2.47 2.30
N THR A 94 -2.85 2.65 1.60
CA THR A 94 -4.12 1.97 1.90
C THR A 94 -4.47 1.07 0.73
N LEU A 95 -4.53 -0.23 0.98
CA LEU A 95 -5.04 -1.20 0.03
C LEU A 95 -6.55 -1.31 0.20
N THR A 96 -7.30 -1.34 -0.89
CA THR A 96 -8.75 -1.57 -0.89
C THR A 96 -9.09 -2.70 -1.85
N LEU A 97 -9.78 -3.73 -1.36
CA LEU A 97 -10.26 -4.88 -2.12
C LEU A 97 -11.77 -4.81 -2.27
N LEU A 98 -12.26 -4.80 -3.51
CA LEU A 98 -13.68 -4.68 -3.82
C LEU A 98 -14.10 -5.65 -4.93
N ASP A 99 -15.40 -5.93 -5.00
CA ASP A 99 -16.01 -6.52 -6.19
C ASP A 99 -15.92 -5.52 -7.36
N LEU A 100 -15.44 -6.00 -8.51
CA LEU A 100 -15.18 -5.11 -9.66
C LEU A 100 -16.46 -4.50 -10.23
N ALA A 101 -17.60 -5.21 -10.17
CA ALA A 101 -18.87 -4.73 -10.72
C ALA A 101 -19.56 -3.72 -9.81
N THR A 102 -19.70 -4.07 -8.53
CA THR A 102 -20.50 -3.29 -7.57
C THR A 102 -19.69 -2.26 -6.79
N LYS A 103 -18.35 -2.37 -6.82
CA LYS A 103 -17.43 -1.52 -6.05
C LYS A 103 -17.64 -1.60 -4.52
N LYS A 104 -18.19 -2.71 -4.05
CA LYS A 104 -18.43 -3.00 -2.64
C LYS A 104 -17.47 -4.08 -2.14
N SER A 105 -17.29 -4.17 -0.83
CA SER A 105 -16.43 -5.20 -0.22
C SER A 105 -16.91 -6.61 -0.60
N LEU A 106 -15.97 -7.52 -0.86
CA LEU A 106 -16.27 -8.93 -1.10
C LEU A 106 -16.71 -9.68 0.16
N SER A 107 -16.36 -9.16 1.33
CA SER A 107 -16.72 -9.80 2.62
C SER A 107 -18.22 -9.70 2.87
N ILE A 108 -18.80 -10.80 3.35
CA ILE A 108 -20.22 -10.84 3.71
C ILE A 108 -20.46 -10.02 4.97
N GLN A 109 -21.27 -8.98 4.86
CA GLN A 109 -21.70 -8.16 5.98
C GLN A 109 -23.13 -8.54 6.39
N ARG A 110 -23.34 -8.76 7.69
CA ARG A 110 -24.66 -9.10 8.26
C ARG A 110 -25.18 -7.94 9.10
N GLY A 111 -26.48 -7.70 8.98
CA GLY A 111 -27.19 -6.75 9.84
C GLY A 111 -27.43 -7.33 11.25
N GLN A 112 -28.05 -6.56 12.12
CA GLN A 112 -28.43 -7.00 13.46
C GLN A 112 -29.47 -8.13 13.46
N ASP A 113 -30.22 -8.28 12.36
CA ASP A 113 -31.18 -9.34 12.11
C ASP A 113 -30.52 -10.67 11.64
N GLY A 114 -29.20 -10.71 11.52
CA GLY A 114 -28.42 -11.85 11.03
C GLY A 114 -28.45 -12.05 9.52
N ASN A 115 -29.24 -11.27 8.77
CA ASN A 115 -29.32 -11.34 7.32
C ASN A 115 -28.18 -10.55 6.66
N GLU A 116 -27.87 -10.89 5.38
CA GLU A 116 -26.92 -10.07 4.62
C GLU A 116 -27.46 -8.64 4.44
N THR A 117 -26.58 -7.63 4.61
CA THR A 117 -26.93 -6.24 4.31
C THR A 117 -27.22 -6.08 2.82
N ALA A 118 -28.00 -5.07 2.45
CA ALA A 118 -28.31 -4.75 1.05
C ALA A 118 -27.03 -4.55 0.20
N ASP A 119 -26.00 -3.98 0.78
CA ASP A 119 -24.70 -3.80 0.13
C ASP A 119 -24.02 -5.14 -0.14
N SER A 120 -23.94 -6.02 0.86
CA SER A 120 -23.34 -7.33 0.71
C SER A 120 -24.13 -8.23 -0.25
N SER A 121 -25.45 -8.21 -0.19
CA SER A 121 -26.30 -9.01 -1.07
C SER A 121 -26.17 -8.65 -2.56
N SER A 122 -25.85 -7.39 -2.87
CA SER A 122 -25.62 -6.92 -4.23
C SER A 122 -24.30 -7.36 -4.85
N VAL A 123 -23.34 -7.81 -4.05
CA VAL A 123 -22.01 -8.26 -4.51
C VAL A 123 -22.15 -9.53 -5.33
N ARG A 124 -21.61 -9.53 -6.54
CA ARG A 124 -21.65 -10.68 -7.46
C ARG A 124 -20.51 -11.67 -7.24
N GLY A 125 -19.33 -11.17 -6.83
CA GLY A 125 -18.14 -12.00 -6.58
C GLY A 125 -17.62 -12.73 -7.83
N LEU A 126 -17.84 -12.19 -9.02
CA LEU A 126 -17.32 -12.74 -10.28
C LEU A 126 -15.91 -12.26 -10.57
N ASN A 127 -15.65 -10.99 -10.29
CA ASN A 127 -14.39 -10.32 -10.51
C ASN A 127 -14.06 -9.42 -9.33
N TRP A 128 -12.77 -9.16 -9.14
CA TRP A 128 -12.29 -8.29 -8.07
C TRP A 128 -11.39 -7.19 -8.59
N VAL A 129 -11.26 -6.13 -7.82
CA VAL A 129 -10.30 -5.05 -8.01
C VAL A 129 -9.58 -4.78 -6.69
N ILE A 130 -8.26 -4.68 -6.77
CA ILE A 130 -7.39 -4.19 -5.71
C ILE A 130 -6.83 -2.85 -6.17
N ARG A 131 -7.05 -1.83 -5.37
CA ARG A 131 -6.38 -0.54 -5.51
C ARG A 131 -5.52 -0.28 -4.29
N VAL A 132 -4.33 0.27 -4.51
CA VAL A 132 -3.41 0.66 -3.45
C VAL A 132 -3.10 2.13 -3.64
N GLU A 133 -3.51 2.94 -2.69
CA GLU A 133 -3.40 4.39 -2.73
C GLU A 133 -2.39 4.85 -1.70
N ARG A 134 -1.57 5.84 -2.09
CA ARG A 134 -0.63 6.49 -1.16
C ARG A 134 -1.38 7.18 -0.03
N ALA A 135 -1.01 6.90 1.21
CA ALA A 135 -1.63 7.54 2.37
C ALA A 135 -1.38 9.06 2.36
N LYS A 136 -2.35 9.79 2.89
CA LYS A 136 -2.32 11.25 3.02
C LYS A 136 -2.29 11.67 4.49
N THR A 137 -1.70 12.82 4.76
CA THR A 137 -1.88 13.59 6.00
C THR A 137 -2.59 14.90 5.62
N GLY A 138 -3.88 14.98 5.92
CA GLY A 138 -4.73 16.01 5.32
C GLY A 138 -4.79 15.85 3.79
N THR A 139 -4.36 16.86 3.05
CA THR A 139 -4.29 16.84 1.58
C THR A 139 -2.92 16.41 1.03
N THR A 140 -1.90 16.28 1.87
CA THR A 140 -0.53 16.01 1.45
C THR A 140 -0.24 14.51 1.43
N LEU A 141 0.30 14.01 0.30
CA LEU A 141 0.75 12.63 0.17
C LEU A 141 1.97 12.37 1.06
N LYS A 142 1.94 11.30 1.85
CA LYS A 142 3.11 10.86 2.64
C LYS A 142 4.26 10.37 1.76
N GLN A 143 3.93 9.87 0.56
CA GLN A 143 4.91 9.32 -0.38
C GLN A 143 4.73 9.89 -1.80
N PRO A 144 5.02 11.18 -2.02
CA PRO A 144 4.69 11.86 -3.29
C PRO A 144 5.46 11.32 -4.49
N ARG A 145 6.62 10.68 -4.30
CA ARG A 145 7.44 10.10 -5.39
C ARG A 145 7.03 8.69 -5.78
N ASN A 146 6.18 8.04 -4.98
CA ASN A 146 5.67 6.70 -5.24
C ASN A 146 4.44 6.72 -6.15
N TYR A 147 3.93 5.53 -6.42
CA TYR A 147 2.81 5.27 -7.31
C TYR A 147 1.61 4.77 -6.52
N ASP A 148 0.42 5.07 -7.02
CA ASP A 148 -0.79 4.33 -6.71
C ASP A 148 -0.89 3.13 -7.65
N LEU A 149 -1.43 2.00 -7.17
CA LEU A 149 -1.45 0.73 -7.91
C LEU A 149 -2.89 0.30 -8.16
N LEU A 150 -3.12 -0.30 -9.32
CA LEU A 150 -4.37 -0.96 -9.66
C LEU A 150 -4.09 -2.37 -10.17
N LEU A 151 -4.83 -3.34 -9.65
CA LEU A 151 -4.79 -4.74 -10.05
C LEU A 151 -6.20 -5.28 -10.11
N THR A 152 -6.55 -6.01 -11.17
CA THR A 152 -7.86 -6.64 -11.33
C THR A 152 -7.76 -8.11 -11.70
N SER A 153 -8.82 -8.87 -11.43
CA SER A 153 -8.95 -10.26 -11.88
C SER A 153 -8.97 -10.41 -13.40
N GLU A 154 -9.23 -9.32 -14.13
CA GLU A 154 -9.25 -9.29 -15.60
C GLU A 154 -7.88 -9.05 -16.23
N GLY A 155 -6.81 -9.01 -15.39
CA GLY A 155 -5.43 -8.88 -15.85
C GLY A 155 -4.92 -7.44 -15.97
N VAL A 156 -5.71 -6.43 -15.59
CA VAL A 156 -5.20 -5.05 -15.52
C VAL A 156 -4.20 -4.95 -14.38
N ARG A 157 -2.96 -4.52 -14.72
CA ARG A 157 -1.89 -4.25 -13.75
C ARG A 157 -1.20 -2.97 -14.13
N CYS A 158 -1.52 -1.89 -13.46
CA CYS A 158 -0.92 -0.60 -13.74
C CYS A 158 -0.60 0.19 -12.48
N GLN A 159 0.32 1.12 -12.60
CA GLN A 159 0.69 2.07 -11.57
C GLN A 159 0.71 3.49 -12.12
N THR A 160 0.33 4.46 -11.30
CA THR A 160 0.27 5.86 -11.70
C THR A 160 0.78 6.79 -10.60
N ARG A 161 1.40 7.89 -10.99
CA ARG A 161 1.76 8.98 -10.07
C ARG A 161 0.66 10.02 -9.93
N THR A 162 -0.33 10.01 -10.82
CA THR A 162 -1.46 10.94 -10.75
C THR A 162 -2.30 10.59 -9.51
N PRO A 163 -2.41 11.50 -8.53
CA PRO A 163 -3.18 11.23 -7.32
C PRO A 163 -4.64 10.94 -7.63
N ASP A 164 -5.24 10.08 -6.82
CA ASP A 164 -6.66 9.73 -6.85
C ASP A 164 -7.16 9.10 -8.18
N MET A 165 -6.26 8.82 -9.16
CA MET A 165 -6.64 8.21 -10.43
C MET A 165 -7.16 6.78 -10.24
N VAL A 166 -6.51 5.97 -9.40
CA VAL A 166 -6.95 4.59 -9.13
C VAL A 166 -8.28 4.52 -8.38
N SER A 167 -8.71 5.60 -7.74
CA SER A 167 -10.03 5.68 -7.11
C SER A 167 -11.17 5.60 -8.14
N THR A 168 -10.90 5.99 -9.39
CA THR A 168 -11.81 5.84 -10.53
C THR A 168 -11.64 4.51 -11.28
N TYR A 169 -10.85 3.58 -10.71
CA TYR A 169 -10.58 2.23 -11.25
C TYR A 169 -9.85 2.24 -12.60
N THR A 170 -9.01 3.23 -12.81
CA THR A 170 -8.11 3.38 -13.97
C THR A 170 -6.77 3.96 -13.54
N CYS A 171 -5.74 3.77 -14.34
CA CYS A 171 -4.46 4.46 -14.15
C CYS A 171 -4.32 5.72 -15.01
N GLY A 172 -5.37 6.09 -15.74
CA GLY A 172 -5.33 7.20 -16.69
C GLY A 172 -4.55 6.89 -17.95
N THR A 173 -4.34 7.92 -18.78
CA THR A 173 -3.59 7.83 -20.04
C THR A 173 -2.18 8.39 -19.94
N THR A 174 -1.88 9.14 -18.88
CA THR A 174 -0.59 9.81 -18.65
C THR A 174 0.01 9.37 -17.32
N ASN A 175 1.35 9.36 -17.22
CA ASN A 175 2.11 8.97 -16.02
C ASN A 175 1.74 7.58 -15.48
N ASN A 176 1.34 6.68 -16.36
CA ASN A 176 1.04 5.29 -16.02
C ASN A 176 2.12 4.35 -16.57
N GLU A 177 2.33 3.26 -15.88
CA GLU A 177 3.24 2.19 -16.24
C GLU A 177 2.60 0.85 -15.86
N ASN A 178 2.94 -0.22 -16.57
CA ASN A 178 2.64 -1.58 -16.12
C ASN A 178 3.67 -2.02 -15.07
N TRP A 179 3.28 -2.89 -14.13
CA TRP A 179 4.17 -3.39 -13.06
C TRP A 179 4.03 -4.88 -12.80
#